data_4ac336c549249603843deef44fb0fcc2
#
_entry.id   4ac336c549249603843deef44fb0fcc2
#
_cell.length_a   1.000
_cell.length_b   1.000
_cell.length_c   1.000
_cell.angle_alpha   90.00
_cell.angle_beta   90.00
_cell.angle_gamma   90.00
#
_symmetry.space_group_name_H-M   'P 1'
#
loop_
_entity.id
_entity.type
_entity.pdbx_description
1 polymer ?
#
loop_
_entity_poly.entity_id
_entity_poly.type
_entity_poly.pdbx_seq_one_letter_code
_entity_poly.pdbx_strand_id
1 'polypeptide(L)'
;MFIFLYYKNEILILAFLRMRKQDFKGTEKWLNRINNPEAALTTKQVGYFNFIKGVITSQSNLTQAEKYFRKAIALGLNMKHDMAMAKLSLAGIAMQKRRKREATALLKEAKKLDKQGMMGEQIKMMQQQLKRI
;
A
#
# COMPACT_ATOMS: atom_id res chain seq x y z
N MET A 1 4.86 6.41 -28.97
CA MET A 1 5.59 6.07 -27.75
C MET A 1 5.19 6.92 -26.56
N PHE A 2 5.09 8.21 -26.75
CA PHE A 2 4.67 9.16 -25.73
C PHE A 2 3.23 8.93 -25.24
N ILE A 3 2.31 8.69 -26.16
CA ILE A 3 0.91 8.40 -25.89
C ILE A 3 0.77 7.09 -25.10
N PHE A 4 1.61 6.10 -25.39
CA PHE A 4 1.58 4.79 -24.78
C PHE A 4 1.99 4.85 -23.28
N LEU A 5 3.04 5.61 -22.95
CA LEU A 5 3.47 5.83 -21.57
C LEU A 5 2.43 6.60 -20.78
N TYR A 6 1.83 7.61 -21.40
CA TYR A 6 0.77 8.40 -20.81
C TYR A 6 -0.46 7.53 -20.48
N TYR A 7 -0.82 6.65 -21.42
CA TYR A 7 -1.95 5.74 -21.26
C TYR A 7 -1.76 4.80 -20.06
N LYS A 8 -0.57 4.24 -19.88
CA LYS A 8 -0.30 3.34 -18.75
C LYS A 8 -0.32 4.08 -17.42
N ASN A 9 0.15 5.32 -17.39
CA ASN A 9 0.08 6.15 -16.21
C ASN A 9 -1.37 6.45 -15.84
N GLU A 10 -2.23 6.74 -16.83
CA GLU A 10 -3.66 6.94 -16.61
C GLU A 10 -4.34 5.69 -16.04
N ILE A 11 -3.98 4.52 -16.53
CA ILE A 11 -4.52 3.25 -16.02
C ILE A 11 -4.18 3.09 -14.54
N LEU A 12 -2.95 3.39 -14.15
CA LEU A 12 -2.53 3.31 -12.75
C LEU A 12 -3.31 4.28 -11.88
N ILE A 13 -3.52 5.51 -12.34
CA ILE A 13 -4.32 6.51 -11.64
C ILE A 13 -5.76 6.03 -11.47
N LEU A 14 -6.36 5.47 -12.52
CA LEU A 14 -7.73 4.95 -12.46
C LEU A 14 -7.83 3.79 -11.45
N ALA A 15 -6.83 2.90 -11.43
CA ALA A 15 -6.80 1.81 -10.46
C ALA A 15 -6.74 2.35 -9.03
N PHE A 16 -5.90 3.36 -8.79
CA PHE A 16 -5.76 3.98 -7.48
C PHE A 16 -7.07 4.64 -7.03
N LEU A 17 -7.75 5.35 -7.92
CA LEU A 17 -9.03 5.98 -7.62
C LEU A 17 -10.11 4.97 -7.27
N ARG A 18 -10.16 3.85 -7.99
CA ARG A 18 -11.10 2.76 -7.69
C ARG A 18 -10.80 2.13 -6.33
N MET A 19 -9.52 1.96 -6.01
CA MET A 19 -9.11 1.45 -4.70
C MET A 19 -9.59 2.36 -3.57
N ARG A 20 -9.46 3.68 -3.72
CA ARG A 20 -9.90 4.65 -2.71
C ARG A 20 -11.41 4.61 -2.49
N LYS A 21 -12.18 4.21 -3.50
CA LYS A 21 -13.62 4.00 -3.39
C LYS A 21 -13.98 2.60 -2.89
N GLN A 22 -12.98 1.80 -2.53
CA GLN A 22 -13.14 0.41 -2.10
C GLN A 22 -13.74 -0.50 -3.16
N ASP A 23 -13.63 -0.12 -4.42
CA ASP A 23 -14.03 -0.93 -5.57
C ASP A 23 -12.84 -1.82 -5.99
N PHE A 24 -12.63 -2.90 -5.25
CA PHE A 24 -11.47 -3.77 -5.46
C PHE A 24 -11.52 -4.53 -6.78
N LYS A 25 -12.70 -4.90 -7.25
CA LYS A 25 -12.85 -5.56 -8.56
C LYS A 25 -12.48 -4.61 -9.69
N GLY A 26 -12.94 -3.37 -9.61
CA GLY A 26 -12.59 -2.35 -10.59
C GLY A 26 -11.10 -2.03 -10.57
N THR A 27 -10.50 -1.98 -9.38
CA THR A 27 -9.06 -1.76 -9.20
C THR A 27 -8.27 -2.87 -9.87
N GLU A 28 -8.61 -4.13 -9.59
CA GLU A 28 -7.95 -5.29 -10.16
C GLU A 28 -8.06 -5.30 -11.69
N LYS A 29 -9.24 -4.98 -12.21
CA LYS A 29 -9.47 -4.89 -13.66
C LYS A 29 -8.50 -3.91 -14.32
N TRP A 30 -8.29 -2.72 -13.73
CA TRP A 30 -7.38 -1.73 -14.28
C TRP A 30 -5.91 -2.16 -14.15
N LEU A 31 -5.53 -2.77 -13.02
CA LEU A 31 -4.16 -3.25 -12.81
C LEU A 31 -3.79 -4.36 -13.79
N ASN A 32 -4.72 -5.25 -14.10
CA ASN A 32 -4.46 -6.36 -15.01
C ASN A 32 -4.16 -5.93 -16.43
N ARG A 33 -4.44 -4.68 -16.79
CA ARG A 33 -4.06 -4.10 -18.08
C ARG A 33 -2.58 -3.74 -18.16
N ILE A 34 -1.89 -3.71 -17.02
CA ILE A 34 -0.45 -3.44 -16.97
C ILE A 34 0.27 -4.78 -16.95
N ASN A 35 0.76 -5.24 -18.12
CA ASN A 35 1.33 -6.58 -18.27
C ASN A 35 2.73 -6.69 -17.69
N ASN A 36 3.54 -5.63 -17.75
CA ASN A 36 4.91 -5.66 -17.26
C ASN A 36 5.19 -4.32 -16.57
N PRO A 37 4.82 -4.18 -15.29
CA PRO A 37 4.93 -2.89 -14.60
C PRO A 37 6.37 -2.38 -14.53
N GLU A 38 7.35 -3.26 -14.36
CA GLU A 38 8.75 -2.84 -14.20
C GLU A 38 9.33 -2.27 -15.49
N ALA A 39 8.87 -2.75 -16.65
CA ALA A 39 9.29 -2.22 -17.95
C ALA A 39 8.48 -1.00 -18.38
N ALA A 40 7.24 -0.86 -17.89
CA ALA A 40 6.29 0.14 -18.38
C ALA A 40 6.21 1.38 -17.49
N LEU A 41 6.60 1.28 -16.23
CA LEU A 41 6.40 2.32 -15.22
C LEU A 41 7.73 2.84 -14.68
N THR A 42 7.73 4.07 -14.18
CA THR A 42 8.87 4.60 -13.43
C THR A 42 8.97 3.88 -12.08
N THR A 43 10.10 4.06 -11.38
CA THR A 43 10.32 3.43 -10.07
C THR A 43 9.19 3.77 -9.08
N LYS A 44 8.78 5.03 -9.03
CA LYS A 44 7.69 5.45 -8.14
C LYS A 44 6.36 4.84 -8.53
N GLN A 45 6.09 4.74 -9.83
CA GLN A 45 4.86 4.13 -10.33
C GLN A 45 4.83 2.63 -10.01
N VAL A 46 5.98 1.94 -10.09
CA VAL A 46 6.08 0.53 -9.68
C VAL A 46 5.77 0.40 -8.19
N GLY A 47 6.23 1.35 -7.37
CA GLY A 47 5.91 1.40 -5.95
C GLY A 47 4.40 1.45 -5.71
N TYR A 48 3.70 2.37 -6.38
CA TYR A 48 2.24 2.47 -6.28
C TYR A 48 1.52 1.23 -6.80
N PHE A 49 2.02 0.65 -7.89
CA PHE A 49 1.47 -0.60 -8.42
C PHE A 49 1.52 -1.70 -7.35
N ASN A 50 2.66 -1.86 -6.69
CA ASN A 50 2.81 -2.86 -5.63
C ASN A 50 1.93 -2.55 -4.42
N PHE A 51 1.79 -1.28 -4.05
CA PHE A 51 0.90 -0.86 -2.97
C PHE A 51 -0.54 -1.28 -3.25
N ILE A 52 -1.04 -1.01 -4.45
CA ILE A 52 -2.41 -1.36 -4.84
C ILE A 52 -2.58 -2.88 -4.87
N LYS A 53 -1.60 -3.60 -5.43
CA LYS A 53 -1.61 -5.08 -5.42
C LYS A 53 -1.65 -5.62 -4.00
N GLY A 54 -0.91 -5.00 -3.08
CA GLY A 54 -0.92 -5.38 -1.67
C GLY A 54 -2.31 -5.24 -1.05
N VAL A 55 -3.00 -4.12 -1.32
CA VAL A 55 -4.35 -3.88 -0.79
C VAL A 55 -5.33 -4.94 -1.30
N ILE A 56 -5.31 -5.24 -2.59
CA ILE A 56 -6.19 -6.26 -3.18
C ILE A 56 -5.87 -7.64 -2.59
N THR A 57 -4.60 -8.00 -2.56
CA THR A 57 -4.15 -9.34 -2.12
C THR A 57 -4.38 -9.55 -0.63
N SER A 58 -4.37 -8.48 0.18
CA SER A 58 -4.58 -8.59 1.63
C SER A 58 -5.94 -9.20 2.00
N GLN A 59 -6.88 -9.20 1.08
CA GLN A 59 -8.21 -9.78 1.32
C GLN A 59 -8.20 -11.31 1.23
N SER A 60 -7.21 -11.89 0.54
CA SER A 60 -7.17 -13.34 0.31
C SER A 60 -5.87 -13.99 0.77
N ASN A 61 -4.74 -13.30 0.73
CA ASN A 61 -3.44 -13.89 1.03
C ASN A 61 -2.51 -12.86 1.67
N LEU A 62 -2.40 -12.90 3.00
CA LEU A 62 -1.59 -11.95 3.76
C LEU A 62 -0.09 -12.06 3.47
N THR A 63 0.40 -13.26 3.19
CA THR A 63 1.83 -13.46 2.88
C THR A 63 2.22 -12.77 1.58
N GLN A 64 1.38 -12.89 0.55
CA GLN A 64 1.61 -12.19 -0.71
C GLN A 64 1.46 -10.68 -0.55
N ALA A 65 0.45 -10.24 0.19
CA ALA A 65 0.24 -8.82 0.46
C ALA A 65 1.45 -8.22 1.17
N GLU A 66 2.03 -8.92 2.12
CA GLU A 66 3.24 -8.48 2.82
C GLU A 66 4.38 -8.20 1.84
N LYS A 67 4.60 -9.09 0.88
CA LYS A 67 5.65 -8.90 -0.13
C LYS A 67 5.41 -7.66 -0.97
N TYR A 68 4.16 -7.43 -1.40
CA TYR A 68 3.83 -6.25 -2.18
C TYR A 68 4.03 -4.96 -1.40
N PHE A 69 3.60 -4.92 -0.13
CA PHE A 69 3.79 -3.73 0.69
C PHE A 69 5.26 -3.45 0.98
N ARG A 70 6.06 -4.49 1.26
CA ARG A 70 7.50 -4.31 1.47
C ARG A 70 8.18 -3.76 0.22
N LYS A 71 7.82 -4.25 -0.94
CA LYS A 71 8.36 -3.75 -2.21
C LYS A 71 7.95 -2.30 -2.46
N ALA A 72 6.70 -1.95 -2.19
CA ALA A 72 6.21 -0.59 -2.34
C ALA A 72 6.99 0.38 -1.44
N ILE A 73 7.22 0.01 -0.20
CA ILE A 73 7.98 0.83 0.76
C ILE A 73 9.43 0.98 0.31
N ALA A 74 10.06 -0.11 -0.15
CA ALA A 74 11.45 -0.09 -0.59
C ALA A 74 11.65 0.80 -1.82
N LEU A 75 10.72 0.76 -2.77
CA LEU A 75 10.76 1.61 -3.97
C LEU A 75 10.41 3.07 -3.67
N GLY A 76 9.65 3.29 -2.61
CA GLY A 76 9.21 4.61 -2.21
C GLY A 76 7.93 5.06 -2.90
N LEU A 77 7.15 5.84 -2.17
CA LEU A 77 5.93 6.46 -2.67
C LEU A 77 6.08 7.97 -2.59
N ASN A 78 5.43 8.69 -3.52
CA ASN A 78 5.65 10.14 -3.63
C ASN A 78 5.14 10.92 -2.41
N MET A 79 4.00 10.51 -1.86
CA MET A 79 3.37 11.23 -0.75
C MET A 79 3.67 10.55 0.57
N LYS A 80 3.96 11.34 1.60
CA LYS A 80 4.19 10.82 2.96
C LYS A 80 2.95 10.10 3.49
N HIS A 81 1.77 10.59 3.15
CA HIS A 81 0.51 9.94 3.52
C HIS A 81 0.41 8.52 2.96
N ASP A 82 0.78 8.33 1.69
CA ASP A 82 0.73 7.03 1.04
C ASP A 82 1.76 6.07 1.64
N MET A 83 2.95 6.59 1.96
CA MET A 83 3.98 5.81 2.64
C MET A 83 3.51 5.39 4.04
N ALA A 84 2.85 6.30 4.77
CA ALA A 84 2.29 5.99 6.08
C ALA A 84 1.21 4.91 5.99
N MET A 85 0.34 4.99 4.97
CA MET A 85 -0.69 3.97 4.74
C MET A 85 -0.08 2.60 4.44
N ALA A 86 0.98 2.56 3.63
CA ALA A 86 1.67 1.31 3.32
C ALA A 86 2.26 0.68 4.58
N LYS A 87 2.91 1.48 5.43
CA LYS A 87 3.48 1.01 6.70
C LYS A 87 2.40 0.58 7.67
N LEU A 88 1.28 1.30 7.70
CA LEU A 88 0.14 0.93 8.55
C LEU A 88 -0.46 -0.40 8.12
N SER A 89 -0.61 -0.62 6.83
CA SER A 89 -1.12 -1.88 6.28
C SER A 89 -0.17 -3.04 6.62
N LEU A 90 1.13 -2.82 6.47
CA LEU A 90 2.14 -3.82 6.83
C LEU A 90 2.12 -4.11 8.32
N ALA A 91 1.93 -3.09 9.16
CA ALA A 91 1.79 -3.25 10.61
C ALA A 91 0.60 -4.14 10.96
N GLY A 92 -0.54 -3.95 10.28
CA GLY A 92 -1.71 -4.79 10.45
C GLY A 92 -1.43 -6.27 10.15
N ILE A 93 -0.68 -6.53 9.07
CA ILE A 93 -0.27 -7.89 8.72
C ILE A 93 0.66 -8.47 9.79
N ALA A 94 1.64 -7.68 10.25
CA ALA A 94 2.56 -8.09 11.30
C ALA A 94 1.81 -8.45 12.59
N MET A 95 0.78 -7.68 12.96
CA MET A 95 -0.06 -7.97 14.12
C MET A 95 -0.80 -9.30 13.98
N GLN A 96 -1.35 -9.57 12.80
CA GLN A 96 -2.04 -10.83 12.55
C GLN A 96 -1.09 -12.03 12.61
N LYS A 97 0.17 -11.82 12.25
CA LYS A 97 1.23 -12.84 12.34
C LYS A 97 1.94 -12.83 13.69
N ARG A 98 1.46 -12.04 14.65
CA ARG A 98 1.99 -11.90 15.99
C ARG A 98 3.45 -11.42 16.06
N ARG A 99 3.86 -10.61 15.08
CA ARG A 99 5.19 -9.99 15.04
C ARG A 99 5.15 -8.64 15.75
N LYS A 100 5.09 -8.68 17.06
CA LYS A 100 4.83 -7.49 17.89
C LYS A 100 5.87 -6.38 17.70
N ARG A 101 7.16 -6.72 17.66
CA ARG A 101 8.22 -5.73 17.51
C ARG A 101 8.15 -5.02 16.17
N GLU A 102 7.95 -5.77 15.11
CA GLU A 102 7.83 -5.22 13.76
C GLU A 102 6.60 -4.31 13.67
N ALA A 103 5.47 -4.76 14.19
CA ALA A 103 4.25 -3.97 14.19
C ALA A 103 4.43 -2.65 14.96
N THR A 104 5.08 -2.70 16.13
CA THR A 104 5.35 -1.50 16.93
C THR A 104 6.22 -0.51 16.16
N ALA A 105 7.28 -0.99 15.53
CA ALA A 105 8.18 -0.13 14.75
C ALA A 105 7.45 0.51 13.57
N LEU A 106 6.64 -0.26 12.85
CA LEU A 106 5.89 0.23 11.70
C LEU A 106 4.84 1.27 12.11
N LEU A 107 4.16 1.07 13.24
CA LEU A 107 3.19 2.05 13.74
C LEU A 107 3.86 3.36 14.13
N LYS A 108 5.03 3.30 14.75
CA LYS A 108 5.81 4.50 15.08
C LYS A 108 6.23 5.27 13.82
N GLU A 109 6.69 4.55 12.80
CA GLU A 109 7.09 5.16 11.53
C GLU A 109 5.90 5.78 10.81
N ALA A 110 4.76 5.09 10.80
CA ALA A 110 3.54 5.61 10.20
C ALA A 110 3.08 6.88 10.91
N LYS A 111 3.16 6.92 12.23
CA LYS A 111 2.80 8.09 13.02
C LYS A 111 3.68 9.28 12.70
N LYS A 112 4.99 9.07 12.53
CA LYS A 112 5.92 10.14 12.15
C LYS A 112 5.61 10.72 10.76
N LEU A 113 5.17 9.87 9.83
CA LEU A 113 4.84 10.29 8.46
C LEU A 113 3.49 10.98 8.39
N ASP A 114 2.58 10.67 9.30
CA ASP A 114 1.23 11.23 9.36
C ASP A 114 1.23 12.57 10.11
N LYS A 115 1.85 13.58 9.51
CA LYS A 115 2.00 14.89 10.13
C LYS A 115 0.67 15.61 10.36
N GLN A 116 -0.34 15.29 9.55
CA GLN A 116 -1.66 15.92 9.65
C GLN A 116 -2.59 15.19 10.63
N GLY A 117 -2.17 14.04 11.15
CA GLY A 117 -2.97 13.28 12.11
C GLY A 117 -4.19 12.58 11.53
N MET A 118 -4.25 12.44 10.20
CA MET A 118 -5.41 11.83 9.53
C MET A 118 -5.63 10.36 9.89
N MET A 119 -4.54 9.66 10.25
CA MET A 119 -4.58 8.25 10.64
C MET A 119 -4.43 8.06 12.15
N GLY A 120 -4.47 9.14 12.93
CA GLY A 120 -4.21 9.11 14.35
C GLY A 120 -5.10 8.14 15.13
N GLU A 121 -6.40 8.14 14.84
CA GLU A 121 -7.34 7.23 15.51
C GLU A 121 -7.06 5.77 15.16
N GLN A 122 -6.81 5.48 13.89
CA GLN A 122 -6.52 4.14 13.43
C GLN A 122 -5.23 3.60 14.05
N ILE A 123 -4.18 4.43 14.09
CA ILE A 123 -2.91 4.08 14.74
C ILE A 123 -3.13 3.79 16.21
N LYS A 124 -3.90 4.63 16.89
CA LYS A 124 -4.20 4.47 18.32
C LYS A 124 -4.93 3.16 18.60
N MET A 125 -5.93 2.85 17.77
CA MET A 125 -6.66 1.58 17.89
C MET A 125 -5.74 0.38 17.70
N MET A 126 -4.85 0.44 16.72
CA MET A 126 -3.89 -0.64 16.47
C MET A 126 -2.88 -0.78 17.61
N GLN A 127 -2.44 0.33 18.19
CA GLN A 127 -1.56 0.29 19.37
C GLN A 127 -2.24 -0.36 20.56
N GLN A 128 -3.53 -0.11 20.76
CA GLN A 128 -4.30 -0.75 21.82
C GLN A 128 -4.46 -2.25 21.58
N GLN A 129 -4.73 -2.65 20.34
CA GLN A 129 -4.81 -4.08 20.00
C GLN A 129 -3.47 -4.77 20.20
N LEU A 130 -2.38 -4.07 19.92
CA LEU A 130 -1.03 -4.61 20.09
C LEU A 130 -0.73 -4.97 21.53
N LYS A 131 -1.25 -4.20 22.49
CA LYS A 131 -1.08 -4.48 23.92
C LYS A 131 -1.75 -5.78 24.35
N ARG A 132 -2.74 -6.25 23.59
CA ARG A 132 -3.48 -7.48 23.89
C ARG A 132 -2.83 -8.74 23.31
N ILE A 133 -1.79 -8.59 22.50
CA ILE A 133 -1.08 -9.72 21.88
C ILE A 133 0.03 -10.30 22.81
#